data_6eb06a5908b21fb9a9b7a1fa655d7015
#
_entry.id   6eb06a5908b21fb9a9b7a1fa655d7015
#
_cell.length_a   1.000
_cell.length_b   1.000
_cell.length_c   1.000
_cell.angle_alpha   90.00
_cell.angle_beta   90.00
_cell.angle_gamma   90.00
#
_symmetry.space_group_name_H-M   'P 1'
#
loop_
_entity.id
_entity.type
_entity.pdbx_description
1 polymer ?
#
loop_
_entity_poly.entity_id
_entity_poly.type
_entity_poly.pdbx_seq_one_letter_code
_entity_poly.pdbx_strand_id
1 'polypeptide(L)'
;MGNERQTHAWSGTARQLLDTPKSMIEEALDSHLKSLLNKHAAGTQVDAWSEEIEVLRTSFRNLAIARPDALQWGIVLEYELPLEGGRRPDVILTVPNKVIVLEFKQDPKINRAYLDQTYAYARDLSEYHSKSHELEVVPILVPTKSQNLIDAQDGVRIISPDKLAAILTEIDEAEPINLNDWLEGDYAPLPTLVQAARMIFQNERLPSIKRAESLGVGDAVIELQKIAKKSEENNEKSLAFVSGVPGAGKTLVGLRFVYESSGDKANSIFLSGNKPLVEVLRDALKAKAFVRDLHSFIKTYGVTDKVPSQRIIVFDEAQRAWDAEHMGVKNNVHFSEPELLIRIGEKLDDWANLVGLIGHGQEINSGEEAGIEGWNLALESDSATSNWKIYAPRRFSESFPNKDVTVIDNLDLSKSLRSRRAEDLHDWVSKVLEGNLSSASVIAHKIFHSGFKIHLTRDLDEAKRFIRLLYTGEPGKRYGILASSKDTSLPKYGILNGFQDTNRIKYARWYNNQTGEEGSSNNLQDVVTEFGCQGLEVDCALIAWGNDLFWDGNDWQMRKLRPKFKQHDPLGLRKNSYRVLLTRSRDEMVIFIPPEERFDSTEMALLAAGARVLQFELQAVI
;
A
#
# COMPACT_ATOMS: atom_id res chain seq x y z
N MET A 1 25.10 -6.50 -21.23
CA MET A 1 25.44 -6.95 -19.90
C MET A 1 25.26 -5.74 -19.00
N GLY A 2 24.09 -5.59 -18.38
CA GLY A 2 23.86 -4.56 -17.38
C GLY A 2 24.65 -4.95 -16.14
N ASN A 3 25.36 -4.01 -15.53
CA ASN A 3 25.94 -4.20 -14.20
C ASN A 3 24.76 -4.55 -13.28
N GLU A 4 24.64 -5.80 -12.85
CA GLU A 4 23.76 -6.20 -11.76
C GLU A 4 24.22 -5.42 -10.53
N ARG A 5 23.38 -4.55 -10.04
CA ARG A 5 23.65 -3.73 -8.87
C ARG A 5 23.72 -4.65 -7.67
N GLN A 6 24.83 -4.61 -6.95
CA GLN A 6 25.02 -5.40 -5.73
C GLN A 6 23.96 -5.02 -4.69
N THR A 7 23.24 -6.02 -4.18
CA THR A 7 22.11 -5.83 -3.23
C THR A 7 22.57 -5.71 -1.77
N HIS A 8 23.86 -5.69 -1.47
CA HIS A 8 24.41 -5.64 -0.11
C HIS A 8 25.76 -4.93 -0.10
N ALA A 9 26.14 -4.43 1.04
CA ALA A 9 27.41 -3.72 1.18
C ALA A 9 28.59 -4.68 1.29
N TRP A 10 28.46 -5.72 2.12
CA TRP A 10 29.48 -6.73 2.32
C TRP A 10 28.82 -8.09 2.60
N SER A 11 29.43 -9.16 2.11
CA SER A 11 29.03 -10.53 2.44
C SER A 11 30.23 -11.45 2.53
N GLY A 12 30.14 -12.46 3.39
CA GLY A 12 31.18 -13.46 3.57
C GLY A 12 30.84 -14.41 4.73
N THR A 13 31.72 -15.38 4.98
CA THR A 13 31.58 -16.22 6.16
C THR A 13 32.03 -15.48 7.43
N ALA A 14 31.63 -15.99 8.60
CA ALA A 14 32.11 -15.45 9.87
C ALA A 14 33.65 -15.48 9.98
N ARG A 15 34.31 -16.50 9.41
CA ARG A 15 35.76 -16.52 9.28
C ARG A 15 36.27 -15.34 8.48
N GLN A 16 35.70 -15.08 7.31
CA GLN A 16 36.08 -13.94 6.46
C GLN A 16 35.85 -12.60 7.17
N LEU A 17 34.74 -12.44 7.94
CA LEU A 17 34.53 -11.27 8.75
C LEU A 17 35.66 -11.02 9.75
N LEU A 18 36.15 -12.08 10.39
CA LEU A 18 37.26 -11.98 11.36
C LEU A 18 38.61 -11.67 10.70
N ASP A 19 38.85 -12.20 9.50
CA ASP A 19 40.11 -12.08 8.77
C ASP A 19 40.20 -10.76 7.95
N THR A 20 39.06 -10.20 7.49
CA THR A 20 39.04 -8.99 6.67
C THR A 20 39.35 -7.74 7.54
N PRO A 21 40.25 -6.84 7.15
CA PRO A 21 40.46 -5.59 7.87
C PRO A 21 39.18 -4.79 8.06
N LYS A 22 38.95 -4.25 9.26
CA LYS A 22 37.74 -3.50 9.59
C LYS A 22 37.51 -2.33 8.63
N SER A 23 38.59 -1.58 8.29
CA SER A 23 38.54 -0.45 7.37
C SER A 23 38.04 -0.83 5.96
N MET A 24 38.32 -2.05 5.50
CA MET A 24 37.82 -2.53 4.19
C MET A 24 36.32 -2.77 4.22
N ILE A 25 35.78 -3.25 5.36
CA ILE A 25 34.33 -3.45 5.53
C ILE A 25 33.64 -2.08 5.60
N GLU A 26 34.18 -1.14 6.39
CA GLU A 26 33.66 0.23 6.51
C GLU A 26 33.68 0.96 5.14
N GLU A 27 34.71 0.79 4.33
CA GLU A 27 34.81 1.35 2.97
C GLU A 27 33.75 0.73 2.04
N ALA A 28 33.47 -0.56 2.14
CA ALA A 28 32.42 -1.23 1.39
C ALA A 28 31.03 -0.71 1.76
N LEU A 29 30.77 -0.49 3.05
CA LEU A 29 29.53 0.10 3.58
C LEU A 29 29.30 1.53 3.05
N ASP A 30 30.32 2.40 3.11
CA ASP A 30 30.21 3.78 2.58
C ASP A 30 30.00 3.80 1.07
N SER A 31 30.72 2.93 0.34
CA SER A 31 30.58 2.81 -1.10
C SER A 31 29.18 2.36 -1.53
N HIS A 32 28.62 1.39 -0.80
CA HIS A 32 27.25 0.92 -1.03
C HIS A 32 26.23 2.02 -0.73
N LEU A 33 26.31 2.69 0.40
CA LEU A 33 25.42 3.80 0.75
C LEU A 33 25.49 4.93 -0.28
N LYS A 34 26.69 5.26 -0.76
CA LYS A 34 26.87 6.25 -1.81
C LYS A 34 26.18 5.85 -3.11
N SER A 35 26.24 4.57 -3.48
CA SER A 35 25.56 4.05 -4.67
C SER A 35 24.04 4.14 -4.56
N LEU A 36 23.50 4.01 -3.34
CA LEU A 36 22.07 4.03 -3.04
C LEU A 36 21.49 5.45 -2.97
N LEU A 37 22.13 6.31 -2.20
CA LEU A 37 21.57 7.61 -1.80
C LEU A 37 22.31 8.79 -2.45
N ASN A 38 23.36 8.54 -3.24
CA ASN A 38 24.26 9.55 -3.80
C ASN A 38 24.87 10.48 -2.72
N LYS A 39 25.12 9.92 -1.52
CA LYS A 39 25.67 10.61 -0.34
C LYS A 39 26.67 9.68 0.33
N HIS A 40 27.73 10.25 0.90
CA HIS A 40 28.62 9.55 1.84
C HIS A 40 27.96 9.44 3.21
N ALA A 41 28.38 8.43 3.97
CA ALA A 41 27.95 8.28 5.36
C ALA A 41 28.31 9.50 6.21
N ALA A 42 27.41 9.93 7.08
CA ALA A 42 27.73 10.89 8.11
C ALA A 42 28.64 10.25 9.18
N GLY A 43 29.39 11.03 9.93
CA GLY A 43 30.29 10.51 10.98
C GLY A 43 29.56 9.59 11.96
N THR A 44 28.35 9.94 12.39
CA THR A 44 27.51 9.11 13.26
C THR A 44 27.15 7.74 12.66
N GLN A 45 26.98 7.65 11.35
CA GLN A 45 26.71 6.37 10.67
C GLN A 45 27.97 5.50 10.62
N VAL A 46 29.12 6.10 10.38
CA VAL A 46 30.42 5.39 10.38
C VAL A 46 30.72 4.86 11.79
N ASP A 47 30.45 5.65 12.82
CA ASP A 47 30.62 5.23 14.22
C ASP A 47 29.70 4.04 14.57
N ALA A 48 28.46 4.05 14.07
CA ALA A 48 27.52 2.95 14.25
C ALA A 48 28.03 1.67 13.60
N TRP A 49 28.39 1.70 12.34
CA TRP A 49 28.98 0.54 11.65
C TRP A 49 30.23 0.00 12.32
N SER A 50 31.08 0.91 12.80
CA SER A 50 32.29 0.57 13.53
C SER A 50 32.00 -0.23 14.81
N GLU A 51 30.96 0.17 15.56
CA GLU A 51 30.48 -0.54 16.75
C GLU A 51 29.86 -1.90 16.41
N GLU A 52 28.99 -1.96 15.40
CA GLU A 52 28.33 -3.19 14.92
C GLU A 52 29.33 -4.26 14.49
N ILE A 53 30.32 -3.89 13.68
CA ILE A 53 31.39 -4.79 13.23
C ILE A 53 32.16 -5.35 14.44
N GLU A 54 32.44 -4.52 15.45
CA GLU A 54 33.20 -4.97 16.62
C GLU A 54 32.36 -5.91 17.52
N VAL A 55 31.06 -5.63 17.67
CA VAL A 55 30.12 -6.55 18.36
C VAL A 55 30.07 -7.88 17.65
N LEU A 56 29.90 -7.90 16.32
CA LEU A 56 29.90 -9.14 15.54
C LEU A 56 31.21 -9.92 15.70
N ARG A 57 32.33 -9.28 15.53
CA ARG A 57 33.67 -9.91 15.66
C ARG A 57 33.86 -10.52 17.04
N THR A 58 33.52 -9.79 18.08
CA THR A 58 33.64 -10.26 19.46
C THR A 58 32.72 -11.44 19.69
N SER A 59 31.47 -11.36 19.21
CA SER A 59 30.50 -12.45 19.34
C SER A 59 30.97 -13.73 18.61
N PHE A 60 31.46 -13.62 17.38
CA PHE A 60 31.92 -14.78 16.61
C PHE A 60 33.24 -15.33 17.11
N ARG A 61 34.17 -14.54 17.66
CA ARG A 61 35.38 -15.06 18.36
C ARG A 61 34.98 -15.91 19.55
N ASN A 62 34.04 -15.43 20.36
CA ASN A 62 33.55 -16.16 21.52
C ASN A 62 32.76 -17.39 21.13
N LEU A 63 31.89 -17.28 20.14
CA LEU A 63 31.11 -18.41 19.61
C LEU A 63 32.00 -19.52 19.05
N ALA A 64 33.05 -19.17 18.31
CA ALA A 64 33.97 -20.12 17.70
C ALA A 64 34.73 -21.01 18.73
N ILE A 65 34.82 -20.60 19.99
CA ILE A 65 35.42 -21.41 21.09
C ILE A 65 34.51 -22.60 21.39
N ALA A 66 33.20 -22.39 21.46
CA ALA A 66 32.20 -23.42 21.74
C ALA A 66 31.72 -24.13 20.46
N ARG A 67 31.68 -23.40 19.33
CA ARG A 67 31.14 -23.84 18.05
C ARG A 67 32.05 -23.42 16.89
N PRO A 68 33.13 -24.20 16.61
CA PRO A 68 34.04 -23.89 15.50
C PRO A 68 33.35 -23.89 14.12
N ASP A 69 32.28 -24.68 13.94
CA ASP A 69 31.43 -24.73 12.75
C ASP A 69 30.77 -23.39 12.42
N ALA A 70 30.45 -22.57 13.42
CA ALA A 70 29.87 -21.25 13.24
C ALA A 70 30.77 -20.28 12.43
N LEU A 71 32.06 -20.59 12.27
CA LEU A 71 32.96 -19.84 11.38
C LEU A 71 32.58 -19.97 9.89
N GLN A 72 31.77 -20.97 9.52
CA GLN A 72 31.25 -21.15 8.17
C GLN A 72 29.88 -20.47 7.93
N TRP A 73 29.26 -19.94 8.98
CA TRP A 73 27.98 -19.24 8.83
C TRP A 73 28.13 -18.00 7.96
N GLY A 74 27.14 -17.76 7.09
CA GLY A 74 27.15 -16.60 6.21
C GLY A 74 26.68 -15.34 6.95
N ILE A 75 27.30 -14.23 6.59
CA ILE A 75 26.99 -12.89 7.10
C ILE A 75 26.82 -11.95 5.92
N VAL A 76 25.73 -11.19 5.93
CA VAL A 76 25.46 -10.13 4.96
C VAL A 76 25.23 -8.84 5.71
N LEU A 77 25.93 -7.77 5.34
CA LEU A 77 25.80 -6.45 5.93
C LEU A 77 25.04 -5.51 4.99
N GLU A 78 24.10 -4.74 5.53
CA GLU A 78 23.31 -3.73 4.82
C GLU A 78 22.67 -4.32 3.55
N TYR A 79 21.90 -5.41 3.71
CA TYR A 79 21.20 -6.05 2.61
C TYR A 79 20.03 -5.17 2.14
N GLU A 80 20.13 -4.59 0.96
CA GLU A 80 19.04 -3.82 0.37
C GLU A 80 17.87 -4.73 0.01
N LEU A 81 16.70 -4.48 0.60
CA LEU A 81 15.46 -5.13 0.17
C LEU A 81 15.04 -4.52 -1.17
N PRO A 82 15.13 -5.28 -2.29
CA PRO A 82 14.84 -4.73 -3.61
C PRO A 82 13.42 -4.18 -3.71
N LEU A 83 13.26 -3.03 -4.39
CA LEU A 83 11.97 -2.33 -4.58
C LEU A 83 11.34 -1.74 -3.31
N GLU A 84 11.99 -1.85 -2.15
CA GLU A 84 11.51 -1.32 -0.87
C GLU A 84 12.05 0.09 -0.54
N GLY A 85 12.61 0.77 -1.54
CA GLY A 85 13.03 2.17 -1.42
C GLY A 85 14.25 2.41 -0.54
N GLY A 86 15.15 1.42 -0.46
CA GLY A 86 16.41 1.49 0.27
C GLY A 86 16.34 0.97 1.70
N ARG A 87 15.27 0.23 2.06
CA ARG A 87 15.19 -0.51 3.33
C ARG A 87 16.29 -1.56 3.40
N ARG A 88 16.96 -1.64 4.53
CA ARG A 88 18.09 -2.52 4.75
C ARG A 88 18.15 -2.98 6.20
N PRO A 89 18.01 -4.26 6.50
CA PRO A 89 18.46 -4.78 7.80
C PRO A 89 19.98 -4.63 7.95
N ASP A 90 20.43 -4.26 9.13
CA ASP A 90 21.85 -4.04 9.40
C ASP A 90 22.66 -5.31 9.11
N VAL A 91 22.20 -6.46 9.62
CA VAL A 91 22.90 -7.74 9.44
C VAL A 91 21.92 -8.89 9.22
N ILE A 92 22.26 -9.75 8.26
CA ILE A 92 21.59 -11.03 8.05
C ILE A 92 22.63 -12.15 8.28
N LEU A 93 22.26 -13.16 9.08
CA LEU A 93 23.04 -14.38 9.25
C LEU A 93 22.32 -15.54 8.58
N THR A 94 23.03 -16.29 7.72
CA THR A 94 22.57 -17.59 7.21
C THR A 94 23.19 -18.70 8.05
N VAL A 95 22.36 -19.31 8.90
CA VAL A 95 22.78 -20.33 9.87
C VAL A 95 22.06 -21.65 9.53
N PRO A 96 22.36 -22.79 10.22
CA PRO A 96 21.61 -24.02 10.01
C PRO A 96 20.08 -23.82 10.13
N ASN A 97 19.36 -24.15 9.08
CA ASN A 97 17.88 -24.13 8.98
C ASN A 97 17.18 -22.80 9.29
N LYS A 98 17.92 -21.71 9.51
CA LYS A 98 17.35 -20.41 9.89
C LYS A 98 18.08 -19.25 9.22
N VAL A 99 17.34 -18.16 9.05
CA VAL A 99 17.90 -16.84 8.75
C VAL A 99 17.70 -15.96 9.99
N ILE A 100 18.73 -15.27 10.44
CA ILE A 100 18.64 -14.36 11.59
C ILE A 100 18.84 -12.94 11.07
N VAL A 101 17.92 -12.05 11.44
CA VAL A 101 18.03 -10.61 11.21
C VAL A 101 18.49 -9.96 12.50
N LEU A 102 19.64 -9.31 12.47
CA LEU A 102 20.11 -8.48 13.59
C LEU A 102 19.92 -7.01 13.21
N GLU A 103 19.28 -6.29 14.10
CA GLU A 103 19.12 -4.83 14.00
C GLU A 103 19.80 -4.19 15.22
N PHE A 104 20.73 -3.27 14.98
CA PHE A 104 21.52 -2.63 16.02
C PHE A 104 20.98 -1.25 16.34
N LYS A 105 20.87 -0.92 17.63
CA LYS A 105 20.45 0.41 18.09
C LYS A 105 21.38 0.93 19.19
N GLN A 106 21.89 2.14 19.00
CA GLN A 106 22.78 2.79 19.96
C GLN A 106 22.02 3.41 21.14
N ASP A 107 20.69 3.50 21.05
CA ASP A 107 19.85 3.99 22.13
C ASP A 107 19.76 2.92 23.24
N PRO A 108 20.07 3.26 24.51
CA PRO A 108 19.90 2.34 25.64
C PRO A 108 18.42 2.05 25.93
N LYS A 109 17.51 2.91 25.47
CA LYS A 109 16.08 2.71 25.64
C LYS A 109 15.50 1.97 24.45
N ILE A 110 14.91 0.82 24.75
CA ILE A 110 14.15 0.07 23.77
C ILE A 110 12.82 0.76 23.57
N ASN A 111 12.52 1.10 22.33
CA ASN A 111 11.23 1.70 21.98
C ASN A 111 10.46 0.80 21.00
N ARG A 112 9.17 1.05 20.91
CA ARG A 112 8.25 0.27 20.09
C ARG A 112 8.63 0.25 18.61
N ALA A 113 9.09 1.38 18.08
CA ALA A 113 9.45 1.51 16.67
C ALA A 113 10.61 0.60 16.28
N TYR A 114 11.60 0.41 17.16
CA TYR A 114 12.74 -0.48 16.91
C TYR A 114 12.30 -1.95 16.82
N LEU A 115 11.40 -2.39 17.72
CA LEU A 115 10.85 -3.74 17.66
C LEU A 115 10.05 -3.96 16.38
N ASP A 116 9.20 -3.01 16.03
CA ASP A 116 8.34 -3.11 14.85
C ASP A 116 9.16 -3.10 13.56
N GLN A 117 10.22 -2.29 13.48
CA GLN A 117 11.18 -2.27 12.37
C GLN A 117 11.92 -3.62 12.24
N THR A 118 12.48 -4.12 13.33
CA THR A 118 13.21 -5.41 13.34
C THR A 118 12.30 -6.57 12.91
N TYR A 119 11.08 -6.59 13.44
CA TYR A 119 10.08 -7.57 13.06
C TYR A 119 9.71 -7.49 11.57
N ALA A 120 9.53 -6.26 11.05
CA ALA A 120 9.16 -6.03 9.66
C ALA A 120 10.22 -6.57 8.69
N TYR A 121 11.50 -6.41 8.98
CA TYR A 121 12.57 -6.97 8.15
C TYR A 121 12.53 -8.49 8.08
N ALA A 122 12.40 -9.17 9.22
CA ALA A 122 12.32 -10.63 9.27
C ALA A 122 11.08 -11.17 8.54
N ARG A 123 9.94 -10.52 8.76
CA ARG A 123 8.68 -10.81 8.07
C ARG A 123 8.83 -10.70 6.56
N ASP A 124 9.37 -9.57 6.08
CA ASP A 124 9.46 -9.29 4.65
C ASP A 124 10.43 -10.23 3.95
N LEU A 125 11.54 -10.62 4.61
CA LEU A 125 12.41 -11.68 4.12
C LEU A 125 11.70 -13.03 4.06
N SER A 126 10.94 -13.40 5.09
CA SER A 126 10.16 -14.65 5.10
C SER A 126 9.09 -14.68 4.01
N GLU A 127 8.43 -13.53 3.73
CA GLU A 127 7.33 -13.47 2.76
C GLU A 127 7.79 -13.27 1.31
N TYR A 128 8.87 -12.52 1.07
CA TYR A 128 9.22 -12.04 -0.27
C TYR A 128 10.55 -12.57 -0.79
N HIS A 129 11.43 -13.14 0.06
CA HIS A 129 12.69 -13.70 -0.37
C HIS A 129 12.56 -15.20 -0.65
N SER A 130 12.76 -15.62 -1.90
CA SER A 130 12.44 -16.96 -2.38
C SER A 130 13.17 -18.10 -1.63
N LYS A 131 14.35 -17.84 -1.12
CA LYS A 131 15.15 -18.82 -0.35
C LYS A 131 14.88 -18.78 1.15
N SER A 132 13.98 -17.90 1.62
CA SER A 132 13.60 -17.79 3.03
C SER A 132 12.18 -18.29 3.32
N HIS A 133 11.38 -18.64 2.28
CA HIS A 133 9.98 -19.04 2.46
C HIS A 133 9.75 -20.27 3.35
N GLU A 134 10.67 -21.22 3.31
CA GLU A 134 10.57 -22.47 4.07
C GLU A 134 11.45 -22.45 5.32
N LEU A 135 12.11 -21.32 5.59
CA LEU A 135 13.02 -21.15 6.71
C LEU A 135 12.36 -20.36 7.83
N GLU A 136 12.77 -20.62 9.06
CA GLU A 136 12.48 -19.74 10.18
C GLU A 136 13.35 -18.48 10.05
N VAL A 137 12.72 -17.29 9.98
CA VAL A 137 13.41 -16.00 9.98
C VAL A 137 13.27 -15.36 11.36
N VAL A 138 14.37 -15.25 12.11
CA VAL A 138 14.37 -14.83 13.51
C VAL A 138 14.81 -13.38 13.64
N PRO A 139 13.94 -12.46 14.10
CA PRO A 139 14.31 -11.08 14.37
C PRO A 139 14.99 -10.94 15.74
N ILE A 140 16.14 -10.28 15.77
CA ILE A 140 16.88 -9.95 16.99
C ILE A 140 17.23 -8.46 16.99
N LEU A 141 16.76 -7.75 18.00
CA LEU A 141 17.17 -6.37 18.29
C LEU A 141 18.37 -6.39 19.23
N VAL A 142 19.43 -5.69 18.85
CA VAL A 142 20.67 -5.59 19.63
C VAL A 142 20.89 -4.16 20.10
N PRO A 143 20.45 -3.81 21.34
CA PRO A 143 20.74 -2.49 21.93
C PRO A 143 22.20 -2.43 22.37
N THR A 144 23.06 -1.74 21.60
CA THR A 144 24.53 -1.81 21.75
C THR A 144 25.02 -1.25 23.08
N LYS A 145 24.25 -0.40 23.75
CA LYS A 145 24.60 0.19 25.06
C LYS A 145 24.07 -0.60 26.27
N SER A 146 23.32 -1.68 26.02
CA SER A 146 22.80 -2.54 27.09
C SER A 146 23.78 -3.68 27.43
N GLN A 147 23.68 -4.19 28.65
CA GLN A 147 24.46 -5.33 29.15
C GLN A 147 23.56 -6.32 29.89
N ASN A 148 23.92 -7.58 29.86
CA ASN A 148 23.21 -8.68 30.54
C ASN A 148 21.71 -8.78 30.19
N LEU A 149 21.29 -8.32 29.00
CA LEU A 149 19.90 -8.33 28.59
C LEU A 149 19.61 -9.51 27.65
N ILE A 150 18.64 -10.33 28.05
CA ILE A 150 17.98 -11.34 27.22
C ILE A 150 16.49 -11.19 27.50
N ASP A 151 15.74 -10.75 26.51
CA ASP A 151 14.28 -10.56 26.58
C ASP A 151 13.66 -10.91 25.23
N ALA A 152 12.33 -11.02 25.20
CA ALA A 152 11.58 -11.23 23.97
C ALA A 152 10.24 -10.51 24.05
N GLN A 153 9.92 -9.70 23.06
CA GLN A 153 8.67 -8.98 23.01
C GLN A 153 8.08 -9.00 21.58
N ASP A 154 6.82 -9.37 21.47
CA ASP A 154 6.07 -9.39 20.21
C ASP A 154 6.78 -10.13 19.05
N GLY A 155 7.44 -11.23 19.37
CA GLY A 155 8.14 -12.07 18.40
C GLY A 155 9.57 -11.62 18.07
N VAL A 156 10.06 -10.53 18.67
CA VAL A 156 11.43 -10.04 18.53
C VAL A 156 12.23 -10.43 19.77
N ARG A 157 13.38 -11.06 19.59
CA ARG A 157 14.35 -11.27 20.68
C ARG A 157 15.13 -9.98 20.89
N ILE A 158 15.38 -9.62 22.15
CA ILE A 158 16.14 -8.43 22.54
C ILE A 158 17.36 -8.91 23.28
N ILE A 159 18.55 -8.73 22.68
CA ILE A 159 19.76 -9.38 23.17
C ILE A 159 20.89 -8.35 23.22
N SER A 160 21.48 -8.13 24.39
CA SER A 160 22.67 -7.28 24.51
C SER A 160 23.92 -7.91 23.86
N PRO A 161 24.90 -7.10 23.42
CA PRO A 161 26.12 -7.59 22.76
C PRO A 161 26.86 -8.69 23.50
N ASP A 162 26.93 -8.61 24.82
CA ASP A 162 27.62 -9.62 25.67
C ASP A 162 26.91 -10.97 25.76
N LYS A 163 25.63 -11.04 25.38
CA LYS A 163 24.82 -12.26 25.35
C LYS A 163 24.66 -12.89 23.96
N LEU A 164 24.99 -12.14 22.90
CA LEU A 164 24.74 -12.59 21.52
C LEU A 164 25.41 -13.92 21.20
N ALA A 165 26.68 -14.10 21.58
CA ALA A 165 27.40 -15.37 21.37
C ALA A 165 26.70 -16.54 22.06
N ALA A 166 26.22 -16.38 23.30
CA ALA A 166 25.54 -17.44 24.04
C ALA A 166 24.25 -17.88 23.37
N ILE A 167 23.42 -16.90 22.88
CA ILE A 167 22.18 -17.20 22.17
C ILE A 167 22.47 -17.90 20.83
N LEU A 168 23.50 -17.48 20.10
CA LEU A 168 23.90 -18.14 18.86
C LEU A 168 24.45 -19.57 19.07
N THR A 169 24.90 -19.91 20.28
CA THR A 169 25.31 -21.29 20.61
C THR A 169 24.12 -22.26 20.64
N GLU A 170 22.89 -21.77 20.86
CA GLU A 170 21.66 -22.56 20.92
C GLU A 170 21.15 -23.03 19.53
N ILE A 171 21.75 -22.57 18.44
CA ILE A 171 21.37 -22.97 17.08
C ILE A 171 21.74 -24.41 16.82
N ASP A 172 20.89 -25.16 16.12
CA ASP A 172 21.08 -26.56 15.81
C ASP A 172 22.43 -26.86 15.13
N GLU A 173 23.00 -28.02 15.42
CA GLU A 173 24.19 -28.50 14.73
C GLU A 173 23.81 -29.16 13.40
N ALA A 174 23.93 -28.39 12.31
CA ALA A 174 23.72 -28.86 10.94
C ALA A 174 24.54 -28.00 9.97
N GLU A 175 24.58 -28.39 8.70
CA GLU A 175 25.19 -27.56 7.65
C GLU A 175 24.48 -26.20 7.55
N PRO A 176 25.22 -25.09 7.52
CA PRO A 176 24.63 -23.78 7.35
C PRO A 176 24.03 -23.61 5.94
N ILE A 177 23.06 -22.73 5.82
CA ILE A 177 22.51 -22.33 4.53
C ILE A 177 23.64 -21.74 3.68
N ASN A 178 23.78 -22.21 2.43
CA ASN A 178 24.79 -21.67 1.53
C ASN A 178 24.52 -20.19 1.27
N LEU A 179 25.48 -19.34 1.62
CA LEU A 179 25.36 -17.89 1.52
C LEU A 179 25.13 -17.42 0.07
N ASN A 180 25.86 -17.99 -0.89
CA ASN A 180 25.73 -17.58 -2.30
C ASN A 180 24.37 -17.99 -2.86
N ASP A 181 23.91 -19.21 -2.58
CA ASP A 181 22.59 -19.69 -2.99
C ASP A 181 21.47 -18.82 -2.39
N TRP A 182 21.66 -18.36 -1.14
CA TRP A 182 20.70 -17.47 -0.51
C TRP A 182 20.71 -16.08 -1.17
N LEU A 183 21.87 -15.49 -1.45
CA LEU A 183 22.03 -14.21 -2.12
C LEU A 183 21.49 -14.20 -3.57
N GLU A 184 21.48 -15.35 -4.24
CA GLU A 184 20.86 -15.53 -5.58
C GLU A 184 19.32 -15.65 -5.51
N GLY A 185 18.76 -15.65 -4.31
CA GLY A 185 17.31 -15.69 -4.12
C GLY A 185 16.61 -14.43 -4.65
N ASP A 186 15.50 -14.62 -5.36
CA ASP A 186 14.65 -13.52 -5.79
C ASP A 186 13.96 -12.87 -4.57
N TYR A 187 13.96 -11.55 -4.51
CA TYR A 187 13.14 -10.78 -3.57
C TYR A 187 12.03 -10.06 -4.34
N ALA A 188 10.79 -10.43 -4.12
CA ALA A 188 9.63 -9.97 -4.91
C ALA A 188 8.49 -9.43 -4.02
N PRO A 189 8.62 -8.20 -3.48
CA PRO A 189 7.56 -7.56 -2.71
C PRO A 189 6.42 -7.13 -3.63
N LEU A 190 5.22 -6.96 -3.07
CA LEU A 190 4.09 -6.41 -3.79
C LEU A 190 4.26 -4.88 -3.96
N PRO A 191 4.42 -4.36 -5.18
CA PRO A 191 4.55 -2.93 -5.39
C PRO A 191 3.25 -2.19 -5.06
N THR A 192 3.34 -0.91 -4.69
CA THR A 192 2.17 -0.03 -4.66
C THR A 192 1.64 0.18 -6.09
N LEU A 193 0.38 0.61 -6.22
CA LEU A 193 -0.20 0.96 -7.52
C LEU A 193 0.70 1.94 -8.31
N VAL A 194 1.26 2.94 -7.63
CA VAL A 194 2.11 3.97 -8.26
C VAL A 194 3.46 3.39 -8.68
N GLN A 195 4.06 2.53 -7.86
CA GLN A 195 5.31 1.83 -8.21
C GLN A 195 5.08 0.88 -9.40
N ALA A 196 4.01 0.07 -9.34
CA ALA A 196 3.66 -0.83 -10.45
C ALA A 196 3.40 -0.07 -11.76
N ALA A 197 2.70 1.06 -11.69
CA ALA A 197 2.47 1.92 -12.85
C ALA A 197 3.79 2.48 -13.41
N ARG A 198 4.72 2.95 -12.57
CA ARG A 198 6.06 3.40 -13.01
C ARG A 198 6.81 2.31 -13.75
N MET A 199 6.85 1.10 -13.18
CA MET A 199 7.53 -0.05 -13.78
C MET A 199 6.97 -0.39 -15.17
N ILE A 200 5.64 -0.42 -15.33
CA ILE A 200 4.97 -0.63 -16.62
C ILE A 200 5.43 0.43 -17.64
N PHE A 201 5.39 1.71 -17.25
CA PHE A 201 5.73 2.82 -18.16
C PHE A 201 7.24 2.97 -18.44
N GLN A 202 8.10 2.31 -17.66
CA GLN A 202 9.55 2.25 -17.90
C GLN A 202 9.98 1.00 -18.66
N ASN A 203 9.03 0.16 -19.11
CA ASN A 203 9.28 -1.16 -19.71
C ASN A 203 10.11 -2.07 -18.77
N GLU A 204 10.13 -1.79 -17.48
CA GLU A 204 10.71 -2.67 -16.50
C GLU A 204 9.77 -3.89 -16.36
N ARG A 205 10.35 -5.08 -16.26
CA ARG A 205 9.55 -6.26 -15.92
C ARG A 205 8.98 -6.01 -14.53
N LEU A 206 7.66 -6.03 -14.43
CA LEU A 206 7.03 -6.21 -13.11
C LEU A 206 7.74 -7.41 -12.49
N PRO A 207 8.23 -7.31 -11.23
CA PRO A 207 8.80 -8.46 -10.57
C PRO A 207 7.90 -9.64 -10.91
N SER A 208 8.49 -10.75 -11.36
CA SER A 208 7.74 -11.95 -11.70
C SER A 208 7.05 -12.42 -10.42
N ILE A 209 6.03 -11.70 -10.06
CA ILE A 209 5.14 -12.06 -8.99
C ILE A 209 4.45 -13.29 -9.55
N LYS A 210 5.02 -14.50 -9.27
CA LYS A 210 4.29 -15.77 -9.44
C LYS A 210 2.85 -15.63 -8.93
N ARG A 211 2.63 -14.71 -8.03
CA ARG A 211 1.36 -14.31 -7.47
C ARG A 211 0.54 -13.36 -8.37
N ALA A 212 1.13 -12.39 -9.07
CA ALA A 212 0.38 -11.50 -9.97
C ALA A 212 -0.03 -12.23 -11.27
N GLU A 213 0.83 -13.11 -11.78
CA GLU A 213 0.46 -14.03 -12.86
C GLU A 213 -0.60 -15.05 -12.40
N SER A 214 -0.50 -15.57 -11.16
CA SER A 214 -1.52 -16.46 -10.57
C SER A 214 -2.85 -15.79 -10.25
N LEU A 215 -2.94 -14.46 -10.31
CA LEU A 215 -4.12 -13.68 -9.93
C LEU A 215 -4.90 -13.10 -11.11
N GLY A 216 -4.50 -13.46 -12.33
CA GLY A 216 -5.28 -13.17 -13.53
C GLY A 216 -5.14 -11.74 -14.08
N VAL A 217 -4.23 -10.88 -13.54
CA VAL A 217 -4.02 -9.52 -14.09
C VAL A 217 -3.55 -9.60 -15.55
N GLY A 218 -2.59 -10.47 -15.85
CA GLY A 218 -2.09 -10.69 -17.21
C GLY A 218 -3.19 -11.22 -18.12
N ASP A 219 -3.94 -12.21 -17.65
CA ASP A 219 -5.02 -12.82 -18.42
C ASP A 219 -6.14 -11.82 -18.73
N ALA A 220 -6.52 -10.98 -17.73
CA ALA A 220 -7.52 -9.94 -17.95
C ALA A 220 -7.05 -8.90 -19.00
N VAL A 221 -5.78 -8.49 -18.98
CA VAL A 221 -5.21 -7.58 -20.00
C VAL A 221 -5.24 -8.22 -21.38
N ILE A 222 -4.86 -9.50 -21.51
CA ILE A 222 -4.91 -10.24 -22.77
C ILE A 222 -6.34 -10.31 -23.31
N GLU A 223 -7.33 -10.59 -22.47
CA GLU A 223 -8.73 -10.63 -22.90
C GLU A 223 -9.23 -9.24 -23.35
N LEU A 224 -8.87 -8.18 -22.64
CA LEU A 224 -9.21 -6.81 -23.06
C LEU A 224 -8.57 -6.45 -24.40
N GLN A 225 -7.32 -6.86 -24.64
CA GLN A 225 -6.65 -6.66 -25.94
C GLN A 225 -7.35 -7.43 -27.07
N LYS A 226 -7.80 -8.67 -26.82
CA LYS A 226 -8.59 -9.44 -27.80
C LYS A 226 -9.92 -8.74 -28.13
N ILE A 227 -10.61 -8.22 -27.11
CA ILE A 227 -11.86 -7.47 -27.29
C ILE A 227 -11.62 -6.22 -28.13
N ALA A 228 -10.61 -5.41 -27.78
CA ALA A 228 -10.28 -4.19 -28.51
C ALA A 228 -9.92 -4.49 -29.98
N LYS A 229 -9.09 -5.50 -30.21
CA LYS A 229 -8.71 -5.94 -31.55
C LYS A 229 -9.93 -6.41 -32.38
N LYS A 230 -10.83 -7.20 -31.78
CA LYS A 230 -12.06 -7.64 -32.43
C LYS A 230 -12.96 -6.45 -32.76
N SER A 231 -13.07 -5.47 -31.87
CA SER A 231 -13.84 -4.25 -32.12
C SER A 231 -13.27 -3.44 -33.29
N GLU A 232 -11.95 -3.32 -33.38
CA GLU A 232 -11.26 -2.65 -34.49
C GLU A 232 -11.47 -3.41 -35.82
N GLU A 233 -11.25 -4.73 -35.85
CA GLU A 233 -11.37 -5.55 -37.04
C GLU A 233 -12.81 -5.54 -37.62
N ASN A 234 -13.83 -5.49 -36.77
CA ASN A 234 -15.24 -5.55 -37.18
C ASN A 234 -15.91 -4.17 -37.27
N ASN A 235 -15.22 -3.07 -36.95
CA ASN A 235 -15.81 -1.74 -36.78
C ASN A 235 -17.00 -1.75 -35.80
N GLU A 236 -16.83 -2.40 -34.64
CA GLU A 236 -17.84 -2.57 -33.60
C GLU A 236 -17.58 -1.67 -32.39
N LYS A 237 -18.65 -1.32 -31.69
CA LYS A 237 -18.59 -0.67 -30.38
C LYS A 237 -18.75 -1.72 -29.30
N SER A 238 -17.85 -1.70 -28.32
CA SER A 238 -17.83 -2.66 -27.23
C SER A 238 -17.74 -2.02 -25.86
N LEU A 239 -18.39 -2.65 -24.89
CA LEU A 239 -18.34 -2.30 -23.48
C LEU A 239 -17.89 -3.54 -22.69
N ALA A 240 -16.77 -3.45 -22.03
CA ALA A 240 -16.23 -4.53 -21.21
C ALA A 240 -16.20 -4.13 -19.74
N PHE A 241 -16.49 -5.08 -18.84
CA PHE A 241 -16.39 -4.86 -17.40
C PHE A 241 -15.36 -5.78 -16.78
N VAL A 242 -14.48 -5.20 -15.96
CA VAL A 242 -13.55 -5.93 -15.10
C VAL A 242 -14.02 -5.80 -13.67
N SER A 243 -14.31 -6.91 -13.00
CA SER A 243 -14.70 -6.91 -11.59
C SER A 243 -13.57 -7.40 -10.70
N GLY A 244 -13.66 -7.09 -9.42
CA GLY A 244 -12.75 -7.65 -8.41
C GLY A 244 -12.90 -6.99 -7.05
N VAL A 245 -12.46 -7.72 -6.03
CA VAL A 245 -12.42 -7.22 -4.65
C VAL A 245 -11.50 -6.01 -4.51
N PRO A 246 -11.64 -5.20 -3.45
CA PRO A 246 -10.69 -4.13 -3.17
C PRO A 246 -9.24 -4.66 -3.14
N GLY A 247 -8.34 -4.01 -3.89
CA GLY A 247 -6.95 -4.46 -3.97
C GLY A 247 -6.66 -5.60 -4.94
N ALA A 248 -7.62 -6.08 -5.71
CA ALA A 248 -7.41 -7.13 -6.73
C ALA A 248 -6.60 -6.68 -7.96
N GLY A 249 -6.17 -5.42 -8.02
CA GLY A 249 -5.36 -4.91 -9.13
C GLY A 249 -6.16 -4.38 -10.32
N LYS A 250 -7.46 -4.11 -10.17
CA LYS A 250 -8.30 -3.55 -11.25
C LYS A 250 -7.69 -2.31 -11.91
N THR A 251 -7.31 -1.32 -11.11
CA THR A 251 -6.68 -0.09 -11.60
C THR A 251 -5.38 -0.40 -12.35
N LEU A 252 -4.62 -1.40 -11.89
CA LEU A 252 -3.39 -1.86 -12.55
C LEU A 252 -3.68 -2.51 -13.91
N VAL A 253 -4.74 -3.35 -13.99
CA VAL A 253 -5.21 -3.92 -15.27
C VAL A 253 -5.53 -2.80 -16.26
N GLY A 254 -6.31 -1.79 -15.82
CA GLY A 254 -6.68 -0.67 -16.67
C GLY A 254 -5.51 0.15 -17.16
N LEU A 255 -4.56 0.48 -16.28
CA LEU A 255 -3.34 1.23 -16.65
C LEU A 255 -2.44 0.43 -17.60
N ARG A 256 -2.25 -0.88 -17.34
CA ARG A 256 -1.46 -1.76 -18.18
C ARG A 256 -2.08 -1.93 -19.56
N PHE A 257 -3.40 -2.16 -19.61
CA PHE A 257 -4.14 -2.26 -20.85
C PHE A 257 -4.02 -0.99 -21.71
N VAL A 258 -4.19 0.19 -21.09
CA VAL A 258 -4.03 1.49 -21.78
C VAL A 258 -2.60 1.65 -22.31
N TYR A 259 -1.59 1.32 -21.52
CA TYR A 259 -0.19 1.46 -21.92
C TYR A 259 0.17 0.52 -23.08
N GLU A 260 -0.14 -0.78 -22.94
CA GLU A 260 0.18 -1.79 -23.96
C GLU A 260 -0.62 -1.59 -25.27
N SER A 261 -1.83 -0.97 -25.18
CA SER A 261 -2.66 -0.67 -26.36
C SER A 261 -2.33 0.66 -27.02
N SER A 262 -1.43 1.45 -26.46
CA SER A 262 -1.21 2.84 -26.91
C SER A 262 -0.37 2.97 -28.16
N GLY A 263 0.32 1.97 -28.67
CA GLY A 263 1.13 2.06 -29.89
C GLY A 263 1.61 3.49 -30.23
N ASP A 264 2.05 3.76 -31.44
CA ASP A 264 2.53 5.09 -31.88
C ASP A 264 1.45 6.20 -31.94
N LYS A 265 0.17 5.89 -31.76
CA LYS A 265 -0.95 6.82 -32.02
C LYS A 265 -1.72 7.32 -30.79
N ALA A 266 -1.33 6.97 -29.56
CA ALA A 266 -2.03 7.35 -28.32
C ALA A 266 -3.57 7.12 -28.39
N ASN A 267 -4.00 5.97 -28.87
CA ASN A 267 -5.40 5.61 -29.11
C ASN A 267 -6.17 5.21 -27.83
N SER A 268 -5.52 5.24 -26.68
CA SER A 268 -6.08 4.79 -25.41
C SER A 268 -5.97 5.82 -24.31
N ILE A 269 -6.91 5.81 -23.36
CA ILE A 269 -6.91 6.72 -22.22
C ILE A 269 -7.48 6.05 -20.97
N PHE A 270 -6.87 6.33 -19.84
CA PHE A 270 -7.37 5.95 -18.51
C PHE A 270 -8.03 7.16 -17.85
N LEU A 271 -9.29 7.01 -17.49
CA LEU A 271 -10.11 8.02 -16.83
C LEU A 271 -10.39 7.62 -15.39
N SER A 272 -10.25 8.55 -14.47
CA SER A 272 -10.70 8.36 -13.10
C SER A 272 -11.41 9.61 -12.58
N GLY A 273 -12.50 9.43 -11.85
CA GLY A 273 -13.19 10.47 -11.10
C GLY A 273 -12.40 10.93 -9.87
N ASN A 274 -11.35 10.19 -9.49
CA ASN A 274 -10.50 10.51 -8.38
C ASN A 274 -9.35 11.44 -8.81
N LYS A 275 -9.60 12.74 -8.73
CA LYS A 275 -8.61 13.77 -9.11
C LYS A 275 -7.26 13.64 -8.39
N PRO A 276 -7.18 13.38 -7.06
CA PRO A 276 -5.91 13.10 -6.38
C PRO A 276 -5.11 11.96 -7.01
N LEU A 277 -5.73 10.83 -7.28
CA LEU A 277 -5.07 9.68 -7.94
C LEU A 277 -4.55 10.07 -9.33
N VAL A 278 -5.36 10.79 -10.12
CA VAL A 278 -4.95 11.29 -11.44
C VAL A 278 -3.71 12.19 -11.35
N GLU A 279 -3.67 13.12 -10.39
CA GLU A 279 -2.53 14.00 -10.18
C GLU A 279 -1.26 13.22 -9.83
N VAL A 280 -1.36 12.27 -8.91
CA VAL A 280 -0.23 11.42 -8.49
C VAL A 280 0.30 10.56 -9.63
N LEU A 281 -0.60 9.89 -10.36
CA LEU A 281 -0.21 9.05 -11.50
C LEU A 281 0.41 9.86 -12.63
N ARG A 282 -0.16 11.01 -13.00
CA ARG A 282 0.40 11.88 -14.06
C ARG A 282 1.80 12.38 -13.74
N ASP A 283 2.05 12.70 -12.49
CA ASP A 283 3.37 13.14 -12.02
C ASP A 283 4.35 11.95 -11.99
N ALA A 284 3.93 10.82 -11.41
CA ALA A 284 4.74 9.61 -11.30
C ALA A 284 5.15 9.03 -12.65
N LEU A 285 4.23 9.05 -13.62
CA LEU A 285 4.44 8.47 -14.96
C LEU A 285 5.08 9.46 -15.94
N LYS A 286 5.11 10.76 -15.60
CA LYS A 286 5.50 11.86 -16.52
C LYS A 286 4.74 11.82 -17.87
N ALA A 287 3.57 11.16 -17.89
CA ALA A 287 2.79 10.82 -19.09
C ALA A 287 1.37 11.39 -18.99
N LYS A 288 1.22 12.68 -19.28
CA LYS A 288 -0.06 13.40 -19.20
C LYS A 288 -1.10 12.92 -20.22
N ALA A 289 -0.68 12.24 -21.28
CA ALA A 289 -1.57 11.82 -22.35
C ALA A 289 -2.44 10.60 -21.97
N PHE A 290 -1.94 9.72 -21.13
CA PHE A 290 -2.57 8.43 -20.83
C PHE A 290 -3.57 8.45 -19.67
N VAL A 291 -3.44 9.39 -18.73
CA VAL A 291 -4.29 9.48 -17.54
C VAL A 291 -4.96 10.85 -17.50
N ARG A 292 -6.30 10.88 -17.38
CA ARG A 292 -7.07 12.12 -17.34
C ARG A 292 -8.21 12.06 -16.33
N ASP A 293 -8.56 13.21 -15.79
CA ASP A 293 -9.74 13.41 -14.97
C ASP A 293 -11.02 13.18 -15.78
N LEU A 294 -11.91 12.34 -15.26
CA LEU A 294 -13.16 11.95 -15.92
C LEU A 294 -14.05 13.13 -16.22
N HIS A 295 -14.29 14.00 -15.22
CA HIS A 295 -15.20 15.13 -15.38
C HIS A 295 -14.70 16.11 -16.44
N SER A 296 -13.37 16.32 -16.49
CA SER A 296 -12.74 17.13 -17.53
C SER A 296 -12.89 16.52 -18.92
N PHE A 297 -12.83 15.18 -19.03
CA PHE A 297 -13.02 14.46 -20.27
C PHE A 297 -14.48 14.55 -20.76
N ILE A 298 -15.43 14.26 -19.88
CA ILE A 298 -16.86 14.37 -20.15
C ILE A 298 -17.25 15.81 -20.54
N LYS A 299 -16.76 16.82 -19.83
CA LYS A 299 -17.00 18.22 -20.17
C LYS A 299 -16.48 18.58 -21.57
N THR A 300 -15.39 17.96 -21.99
CA THR A 300 -14.79 18.24 -23.30
C THR A 300 -15.52 17.52 -24.42
N TYR A 301 -15.92 16.28 -24.23
CA TYR A 301 -16.41 15.40 -25.31
C TYR A 301 -17.86 14.93 -25.10
N GLY A 302 -18.36 14.84 -23.88
CA GLY A 302 -19.70 14.34 -23.58
C GLY A 302 -20.80 15.35 -23.89
N VAL A 303 -20.56 16.64 -23.58
CA VAL A 303 -21.55 17.72 -23.71
C VAL A 303 -21.27 18.68 -24.90
N THR A 304 -20.25 18.41 -25.71
CA THR A 304 -19.93 19.17 -26.93
C THR A 304 -19.88 18.25 -28.14
N ASP A 305 -19.88 18.80 -29.34
CA ASP A 305 -19.77 18.00 -30.60
C ASP A 305 -18.34 17.52 -30.90
N LYS A 306 -17.37 17.76 -29.99
CA LYS A 306 -15.99 17.32 -30.18
C LYS A 306 -15.90 15.81 -30.10
N VAL A 307 -15.13 15.21 -30.99
CA VAL A 307 -14.84 13.79 -31.04
C VAL A 307 -13.44 13.53 -30.46
N PRO A 308 -13.29 12.56 -29.54
CA PRO A 308 -11.98 12.20 -29.03
C PRO A 308 -11.15 11.45 -30.07
N SER A 309 -9.83 11.52 -29.98
CA SER A 309 -8.91 10.69 -30.78
C SER A 309 -8.79 9.26 -30.24
N GLN A 310 -9.15 9.06 -28.98
CA GLN A 310 -9.05 7.76 -28.31
C GLN A 310 -10.19 6.84 -28.70
N ARG A 311 -9.85 5.60 -29.04
CA ARG A 311 -10.78 4.50 -29.33
C ARG A 311 -10.97 3.58 -28.13
N ILE A 312 -9.93 3.50 -27.28
CA ILE A 312 -9.95 2.72 -26.03
C ILE A 312 -10.06 3.71 -24.86
N ILE A 313 -11.15 3.58 -24.11
CA ILE A 313 -11.46 4.44 -22.97
C ILE A 313 -11.69 3.54 -21.75
N VAL A 314 -10.76 3.58 -20.78
CA VAL A 314 -10.87 2.83 -19.53
C VAL A 314 -11.38 3.78 -18.45
N PHE A 315 -12.41 3.40 -17.74
CA PHE A 315 -13.00 4.14 -16.64
C PHE A 315 -12.82 3.40 -15.32
N ASP A 316 -12.07 4.00 -14.41
CA ASP A 316 -11.82 3.45 -13.07
C ASP A 316 -12.97 3.76 -12.11
N GLU A 317 -13.25 2.81 -11.20
CA GLU A 317 -14.37 2.90 -10.24
C GLU A 317 -15.74 3.09 -10.92
N ALA A 318 -16.00 2.30 -11.97
CA ALA A 318 -17.19 2.46 -12.82
C ALA A 318 -18.53 2.28 -12.07
N GLN A 319 -18.54 1.61 -10.90
CA GLN A 319 -19.70 1.51 -10.02
C GLN A 319 -20.08 2.85 -9.36
N ARG A 320 -19.18 3.83 -9.35
CA ARG A 320 -19.36 5.13 -8.70
C ARG A 320 -19.77 6.24 -9.66
N ALA A 321 -20.12 5.85 -10.88
CA ALA A 321 -20.57 6.78 -11.88
C ALA A 321 -21.83 7.56 -11.41
N TRP A 322 -21.79 8.88 -11.56
CA TRP A 322 -22.87 9.74 -11.11
C TRP A 322 -24.12 9.57 -11.97
N ASP A 323 -25.27 9.53 -11.30
CA ASP A 323 -26.57 9.53 -11.93
C ASP A 323 -26.92 10.90 -12.56
N ALA A 324 -28.01 10.94 -13.33
CA ALA A 324 -28.46 12.15 -14.02
C ALA A 324 -28.91 13.28 -13.06
N GLU A 325 -29.45 12.93 -11.88
CA GLU A 325 -29.87 13.91 -10.88
C GLU A 325 -28.65 14.63 -10.30
N HIS A 326 -27.64 13.89 -9.93
CA HIS A 326 -26.40 14.44 -9.40
C HIS A 326 -25.64 15.29 -10.42
N MET A 327 -25.58 14.82 -11.67
CA MET A 327 -25.00 15.57 -12.79
C MET A 327 -25.79 16.86 -13.09
N GLY A 328 -27.11 16.82 -12.98
CA GLY A 328 -27.98 17.98 -13.10
C GLY A 328 -27.67 19.08 -12.09
N VAL A 329 -27.53 18.68 -10.83
CA VAL A 329 -27.27 19.63 -9.74
C VAL A 329 -25.84 20.21 -9.78
N LYS A 330 -24.84 19.41 -10.09
CA LYS A 330 -23.43 19.88 -10.07
C LYS A 330 -22.97 20.52 -11.36
N ASN A 331 -23.39 19.98 -12.49
CA ASN A 331 -22.86 20.36 -13.82
C ASN A 331 -23.90 20.93 -14.76
N ASN A 332 -25.16 21.02 -14.34
CA ASN A 332 -26.30 21.41 -15.17
C ASN A 332 -26.44 20.53 -16.43
N VAL A 333 -26.20 19.25 -16.29
CA VAL A 333 -26.22 18.21 -17.33
C VAL A 333 -27.24 17.16 -16.94
N HIS A 334 -28.22 16.87 -17.79
CA HIS A 334 -29.35 15.97 -17.50
C HIS A 334 -29.11 14.53 -17.97
N PHE A 335 -27.85 14.10 -18.03
CA PHE A 335 -27.41 12.75 -18.39
C PHE A 335 -26.48 12.22 -17.30
N SER A 336 -26.55 10.92 -17.05
CA SER A 336 -25.61 10.24 -16.17
C SER A 336 -24.21 10.15 -16.78
N GLU A 337 -23.18 9.89 -15.97
CA GLU A 337 -21.82 9.68 -16.49
C GLU A 337 -21.72 8.48 -17.44
N PRO A 338 -22.36 7.30 -17.15
CA PRO A 338 -22.44 6.20 -18.12
C PRO A 338 -23.05 6.61 -19.46
N GLU A 339 -24.19 7.34 -19.46
CA GLU A 339 -24.81 7.83 -20.70
C GLU A 339 -23.87 8.73 -21.50
N LEU A 340 -23.15 9.63 -20.82
CA LEU A 340 -22.22 10.53 -21.51
C LEU A 340 -21.01 9.79 -22.08
N LEU A 341 -20.48 8.75 -21.39
CA LEU A 341 -19.39 7.92 -21.90
C LEU A 341 -19.84 7.10 -23.12
N ILE A 342 -21.03 6.51 -23.09
CA ILE A 342 -21.61 5.80 -24.23
C ILE A 342 -21.80 6.76 -25.41
N ARG A 343 -22.37 7.94 -25.20
CA ARG A 343 -22.49 8.99 -26.25
C ARG A 343 -21.16 9.43 -26.84
N ILE A 344 -20.09 9.46 -26.03
CA ILE A 344 -18.75 9.72 -26.54
C ILE A 344 -18.30 8.60 -27.48
N GLY A 345 -18.55 7.35 -27.12
CA GLY A 345 -18.31 6.19 -28.00
C GLY A 345 -19.13 6.23 -29.29
N GLU A 346 -20.40 6.69 -29.22
CA GLU A 346 -21.26 6.84 -30.40
C GLU A 346 -20.76 7.89 -31.42
N LYS A 347 -20.03 8.91 -30.97
CA LYS A 347 -19.41 9.91 -31.86
C LYS A 347 -18.24 9.39 -32.68
N LEU A 348 -17.74 8.21 -32.36
CA LEU A 348 -16.67 7.57 -33.11
C LEU A 348 -17.28 6.83 -34.31
N ASP A 349 -16.88 7.21 -35.52
CA ASP A 349 -17.49 6.71 -36.77
C ASP A 349 -17.12 5.25 -37.06
N ASP A 350 -15.99 4.78 -36.50
CA ASP A 350 -15.45 3.45 -36.73
C ASP A 350 -15.74 2.52 -35.53
N TRP A 351 -14.82 2.37 -34.62
CA TRP A 351 -14.94 1.47 -33.48
C TRP A 351 -14.68 2.19 -32.16
N ALA A 352 -15.17 1.59 -31.07
CA ALA A 352 -14.88 2.02 -29.72
C ALA A 352 -14.82 0.85 -28.76
N ASN A 353 -13.90 0.90 -27.81
CA ASN A 353 -13.85 -0.04 -26.69
C ASN A 353 -13.87 0.74 -25.37
N LEU A 354 -15.02 0.69 -24.69
CA LEU A 354 -15.16 1.22 -23.33
C LEU A 354 -14.90 0.09 -22.33
N VAL A 355 -14.12 0.36 -21.29
CA VAL A 355 -13.82 -0.60 -20.23
C VAL A 355 -14.15 0.01 -18.87
N GLY A 356 -15.10 -0.58 -18.15
CA GLY A 356 -15.46 -0.20 -16.79
C GLY A 356 -14.76 -1.11 -15.75
N LEU A 357 -13.99 -0.52 -14.86
CA LEU A 357 -13.39 -1.24 -13.73
C LEU A 357 -14.31 -1.12 -12.51
N ILE A 358 -14.85 -2.25 -12.02
CA ILE A 358 -15.88 -2.28 -10.97
C ILE A 358 -15.33 -2.89 -9.68
N GLY A 359 -15.39 -2.12 -8.60
CA GLY A 359 -15.16 -2.56 -7.21
C GLY A 359 -16.46 -2.64 -6.43
N HIS A 360 -16.46 -3.35 -5.30
CA HIS A 360 -17.62 -3.44 -4.42
C HIS A 360 -17.39 -2.70 -3.10
N GLY A 361 -18.42 -2.01 -2.58
CA GLY A 361 -18.47 -1.51 -1.20
C GLY A 361 -17.58 -0.29 -0.91
N GLN A 362 -17.32 0.56 -1.90
CA GLN A 362 -16.50 1.77 -1.74
C GLN A 362 -17.25 3.08 -2.07
N GLU A 363 -18.55 3.06 -2.12
CA GLU A 363 -19.40 4.22 -2.37
C GLU A 363 -19.32 5.19 -1.17
N ILE A 364 -18.95 6.44 -1.41
CA ILE A 364 -18.80 7.48 -0.37
C ILE A 364 -19.61 8.74 -0.64
N ASN A 365 -20.16 8.89 -1.84
CA ASN A 365 -20.98 10.05 -2.22
C ASN A 365 -22.43 9.66 -2.47
N SER A 366 -23.34 10.61 -2.25
CA SER A 366 -24.72 10.52 -2.75
C SER A 366 -24.70 10.52 -4.27
N GLY A 367 -25.46 9.64 -4.91
CA GLY A 367 -25.54 9.53 -6.38
C GLY A 367 -24.58 8.47 -6.98
N GLU A 368 -23.80 7.76 -6.16
CA GLU A 368 -22.96 6.61 -6.56
C GLU A 368 -23.69 5.26 -6.36
N GLU A 369 -24.97 5.29 -6.04
CA GLU A 369 -25.74 4.13 -5.57
C GLU A 369 -26.23 3.22 -6.71
N ALA A 370 -26.21 3.72 -7.96
CA ALA A 370 -26.73 2.99 -9.12
C ALA A 370 -25.87 1.81 -9.58
N GLY A 371 -24.59 1.77 -9.19
CA GLY A 371 -23.72 0.64 -9.49
C GLY A 371 -23.67 0.28 -10.99
N ILE A 372 -23.68 -1.03 -11.28
CA ILE A 372 -23.68 -1.54 -12.66
C ILE A 372 -25.03 -1.31 -13.37
N GLU A 373 -26.13 -1.18 -12.63
CA GLU A 373 -27.46 -0.94 -13.19
C GLU A 373 -27.52 0.39 -13.94
N GLY A 374 -26.77 1.39 -13.50
CA GLY A 374 -26.64 2.67 -14.20
C GLY A 374 -26.11 2.53 -15.64
N TRP A 375 -25.25 1.54 -15.88
CA TRP A 375 -24.72 1.24 -17.21
C TRP A 375 -25.78 0.54 -18.09
N ASN A 376 -26.58 -0.36 -17.52
CA ASN A 376 -27.70 -0.95 -18.25
C ASN A 376 -28.72 0.09 -18.67
N LEU A 377 -29.13 0.98 -17.75
CA LEU A 377 -30.03 2.08 -18.04
C LEU A 377 -29.50 2.99 -19.15
N ALA A 378 -28.19 3.29 -19.12
CA ALA A 378 -27.54 4.10 -20.13
C ALA A 378 -27.57 3.44 -21.53
N LEU A 379 -27.42 2.10 -21.59
CA LEU A 379 -27.55 1.35 -22.83
C LEU A 379 -29.01 1.21 -23.35
N GLU A 380 -29.99 1.37 -22.48
CA GLU A 380 -31.41 1.32 -22.85
C GLU A 380 -31.97 2.72 -23.23
N SER A 381 -31.31 3.80 -22.82
CA SER A 381 -31.81 5.17 -23.00
C SER A 381 -31.77 5.67 -24.45
N ASP A 382 -30.97 5.04 -25.32
CA ASP A 382 -30.83 5.44 -26.72
C ASP A 382 -30.90 4.22 -27.67
N SER A 383 -31.72 4.31 -28.70
CA SER A 383 -31.87 3.24 -29.72
C SER A 383 -30.57 3.00 -30.53
N ALA A 384 -29.68 3.98 -30.64
CA ALA A 384 -28.38 3.86 -31.28
C ALA A 384 -27.47 2.83 -30.59
N THR A 385 -27.67 2.58 -29.30
CA THR A 385 -26.87 1.65 -28.49
C THR A 385 -27.23 0.17 -28.67
N SER A 386 -28.18 -0.16 -29.56
CA SER A 386 -28.60 -1.54 -29.80
C SER A 386 -27.47 -2.45 -30.32
N ASN A 387 -26.43 -1.87 -30.94
CA ASN A 387 -25.35 -2.61 -31.58
C ASN A 387 -24.09 -2.77 -30.70
N TRP A 388 -24.11 -2.29 -29.45
CA TRP A 388 -22.99 -2.47 -28.54
C TRP A 388 -22.83 -3.92 -28.12
N LYS A 389 -21.58 -4.44 -28.22
CA LYS A 389 -21.21 -5.78 -27.73
C LYS A 389 -20.78 -5.66 -26.27
N ILE A 390 -21.39 -6.45 -25.40
CA ILE A 390 -21.12 -6.42 -23.98
C ILE A 390 -20.26 -7.64 -23.59
N TYR A 391 -19.17 -7.37 -22.88
CA TYR A 391 -18.28 -8.38 -22.34
C TYR A 391 -18.20 -8.20 -20.81
N ALA A 392 -18.51 -9.25 -20.06
CA ALA A 392 -18.55 -9.15 -18.61
C ALA A 392 -18.20 -10.47 -17.94
N PRO A 393 -17.72 -10.46 -16.69
CA PRO A 393 -17.63 -11.67 -15.90
C PRO A 393 -19.03 -12.21 -15.58
N ARG A 394 -19.12 -13.51 -15.33
CA ARG A 394 -20.37 -14.25 -15.09
C ARG A 394 -21.30 -13.57 -14.08
N ARG A 395 -20.74 -12.97 -13.03
CA ARG A 395 -21.51 -12.27 -11.98
C ARG A 395 -22.35 -11.10 -12.47
N PHE A 396 -22.02 -10.52 -13.63
CA PHE A 396 -22.73 -9.39 -14.22
C PHE A 396 -23.60 -9.78 -15.43
N SER A 397 -23.67 -11.05 -15.79
CA SER A 397 -24.45 -11.50 -16.94
C SER A 397 -25.95 -11.15 -16.82
N GLU A 398 -26.49 -11.21 -15.60
CA GLU A 398 -27.90 -10.90 -15.32
C GLU A 398 -28.19 -9.40 -15.18
N SER A 399 -27.15 -8.56 -15.08
CA SER A 399 -27.30 -7.10 -14.94
C SER A 399 -27.73 -6.41 -16.25
N PHE A 400 -27.70 -7.14 -17.37
CA PHE A 400 -28.07 -6.64 -18.71
C PHE A 400 -29.12 -7.52 -19.36
N PRO A 401 -30.36 -7.57 -18.82
CA PRO A 401 -31.38 -8.55 -19.20
C PRO A 401 -31.83 -8.48 -20.68
N ASN A 402 -31.68 -7.31 -21.31
CA ASN A 402 -32.12 -7.07 -22.70
C ASN A 402 -30.95 -7.01 -23.70
N LYS A 403 -29.78 -7.45 -23.31
CA LYS A 403 -28.56 -7.42 -24.13
C LYS A 403 -27.87 -8.78 -24.16
N ASP A 404 -27.23 -9.07 -25.30
CA ASP A 404 -26.39 -10.25 -25.43
C ASP A 404 -25.02 -10.01 -24.76
N VAL A 405 -24.78 -10.69 -23.65
CA VAL A 405 -23.55 -10.57 -22.85
C VAL A 405 -22.63 -11.75 -23.14
N THR A 406 -21.47 -11.47 -23.69
CA THR A 406 -20.38 -12.45 -23.79
C THR A 406 -19.69 -12.59 -22.45
N VAL A 407 -19.86 -13.75 -21.80
CA VAL A 407 -19.24 -14.03 -20.49
C VAL A 407 -17.77 -14.37 -20.67
N ILE A 408 -16.90 -13.65 -19.94
CA ILE A 408 -15.45 -13.89 -19.88
C ILE A 408 -15.03 -13.95 -18.42
N ASP A 409 -14.79 -15.16 -17.92
CA ASP A 409 -14.46 -15.37 -16.50
C ASP A 409 -13.11 -14.74 -16.09
N ASN A 410 -12.15 -14.60 -17.02
CA ASN A 410 -10.86 -13.94 -16.76
C ASN A 410 -10.97 -12.42 -16.49
N LEU A 411 -12.15 -11.81 -16.68
CA LEU A 411 -12.41 -10.43 -16.29
C LEU A 411 -12.89 -10.30 -14.83
N ASP A 412 -12.95 -11.41 -14.09
CA ASP A 412 -13.21 -11.41 -12.64
C ASP A 412 -11.92 -11.64 -11.84
N LEU A 413 -11.40 -10.58 -11.28
CA LEU A 413 -10.26 -10.64 -10.38
C LEU A 413 -10.74 -11.01 -8.95
N SER A 414 -11.20 -12.25 -8.81
CA SER A 414 -11.80 -12.75 -7.57
C SER A 414 -10.79 -12.95 -6.43
N LYS A 415 -9.48 -12.98 -6.75
CA LYS A 415 -8.40 -13.12 -5.79
C LYS A 415 -7.68 -11.80 -5.62
N SER A 416 -7.38 -11.42 -4.39
CA SER A 416 -6.65 -10.19 -4.11
C SER A 416 -5.16 -10.32 -4.46
N LEU A 417 -4.59 -9.31 -5.14
CA LEU A 417 -3.14 -9.10 -5.28
C LEU A 417 -2.50 -8.78 -3.94
N ARG A 418 -3.30 -8.26 -3.01
CA ARG A 418 -2.85 -7.94 -1.67
C ARG A 418 -2.53 -9.22 -0.92
N SER A 419 -1.58 -9.13 -0.03
CA SER A 419 -1.30 -10.21 0.93
C SER A 419 -2.57 -10.56 1.72
N ARG A 420 -2.62 -11.75 2.31
CA ARG A 420 -3.68 -12.14 3.26
C ARG A 420 -3.92 -11.08 4.34
N ARG A 421 -2.87 -10.33 4.70
CA ARG A 421 -2.93 -9.20 5.65
C ARG A 421 -3.91 -8.11 5.24
N ALA A 422 -3.93 -7.76 3.95
CA ALA A 422 -4.86 -6.73 3.48
C ALA A 422 -6.30 -7.22 3.45
N GLU A 423 -6.53 -8.50 3.17
CA GLU A 423 -7.87 -9.12 3.27
C GLU A 423 -8.33 -9.12 4.73
N ASP A 424 -7.49 -9.60 5.65
CA ASP A 424 -7.79 -9.62 7.08
C ASP A 424 -8.01 -8.19 7.63
N LEU A 425 -7.25 -7.18 7.15
CA LEU A 425 -7.48 -5.77 7.52
C LEU A 425 -8.85 -5.27 7.04
N HIS A 426 -9.23 -5.58 5.81
CA HIS A 426 -10.55 -5.22 5.29
C HIS A 426 -11.68 -5.88 6.08
N ASP A 427 -11.51 -7.13 6.46
CA ASP A 427 -12.46 -7.87 7.30
C ASP A 427 -12.54 -7.25 8.70
N TRP A 428 -11.39 -6.93 9.30
CA TRP A 428 -11.35 -6.23 10.58
C TRP A 428 -12.11 -4.90 10.52
N VAL A 429 -11.82 -4.06 9.53
CA VAL A 429 -12.50 -2.77 9.33
C VAL A 429 -14.00 -2.96 9.16
N SER A 430 -14.43 -3.99 8.42
CA SER A 430 -15.86 -4.28 8.26
C SER A 430 -16.50 -4.64 9.59
N LYS A 431 -15.88 -5.53 10.38
CA LYS A 431 -16.40 -5.92 11.70
C LYS A 431 -16.42 -4.76 12.69
N VAL A 432 -15.40 -3.89 12.69
CA VAL A 432 -15.40 -2.67 13.51
C VAL A 432 -16.59 -1.78 13.15
N LEU A 433 -16.77 -1.46 11.87
CA LEU A 433 -17.82 -0.55 11.42
C LEU A 433 -19.23 -1.15 11.49
N GLU A 434 -19.36 -2.49 11.49
CA GLU A 434 -20.60 -3.20 11.81
C GLU A 434 -20.94 -3.16 13.30
N GLY A 435 -19.98 -2.79 14.19
CA GLY A 435 -20.14 -2.84 15.65
C GLY A 435 -19.87 -4.22 16.25
N ASN A 436 -19.41 -5.18 15.46
CA ASN A 436 -19.06 -6.53 15.93
C ASN A 436 -17.63 -6.57 16.47
N LEU A 437 -17.42 -5.93 17.64
CA LEU A 437 -16.10 -5.72 18.22
C LEU A 437 -15.41 -7.03 18.62
N SER A 438 -16.17 -8.05 19.06
CA SER A 438 -15.61 -9.34 19.44
C SER A 438 -15.02 -10.10 18.23
N SER A 439 -15.74 -10.12 17.11
CA SER A 439 -15.21 -10.71 15.87
C SER A 439 -14.03 -9.91 15.34
N ALA A 440 -14.09 -8.58 15.44
CA ALA A 440 -12.96 -7.71 15.06
C ALA A 440 -11.70 -8.04 15.89
N SER A 441 -11.83 -8.25 17.20
CA SER A 441 -10.70 -8.60 18.08
C SER A 441 -10.01 -9.91 17.66
N VAL A 442 -10.77 -10.92 17.28
CA VAL A 442 -10.20 -12.19 16.77
C VAL A 442 -9.40 -11.97 15.50
N ILE A 443 -9.94 -11.16 14.58
CA ILE A 443 -9.24 -10.82 13.33
C ILE A 443 -8.01 -9.96 13.62
N ALA A 444 -8.10 -8.99 14.54
CA ALA A 444 -6.96 -8.16 14.95
C ALA A 444 -5.79 -9.00 15.49
N HIS A 445 -6.08 -10.05 16.25
CA HIS A 445 -5.05 -10.98 16.73
C HIS A 445 -4.35 -11.69 15.56
N LYS A 446 -5.11 -12.14 14.56
CA LYS A 446 -4.56 -12.75 13.34
C LYS A 446 -3.70 -11.76 12.55
N ILE A 447 -4.19 -10.53 12.36
CA ILE A 447 -3.48 -9.43 11.68
C ILE A 447 -2.17 -9.13 12.40
N PHE A 448 -2.18 -9.07 13.72
CA PHE A 448 -0.99 -8.84 14.53
C PHE A 448 0.08 -9.91 14.30
N HIS A 449 -0.31 -11.19 14.30
CA HIS A 449 0.61 -12.30 14.04
C HIS A 449 1.13 -12.35 12.60
N SER A 450 0.39 -11.77 11.65
CA SER A 450 0.89 -11.56 10.28
C SER A 450 1.74 -10.30 10.13
N GLY A 451 2.01 -9.56 11.22
CA GLY A 451 2.92 -8.43 11.27
C GLY A 451 2.34 -7.08 10.90
N PHE A 452 1.02 -6.94 10.79
CA PHE A 452 0.38 -5.64 10.68
C PHE A 452 -0.12 -5.21 12.06
N LYS A 453 0.24 -4.00 12.49
CA LYS A 453 -0.09 -3.50 13.83
C LYS A 453 -1.06 -2.33 13.77
N ILE A 454 -1.99 -2.32 14.72
CA ILE A 454 -3.00 -1.28 14.88
C ILE A 454 -2.76 -0.63 16.23
N HIS A 455 -2.10 0.52 16.21
CA HIS A 455 -1.79 1.30 17.40
C HIS A 455 -2.85 2.36 17.66
N LEU A 456 -3.07 2.68 18.92
CA LEU A 456 -3.98 3.72 19.37
C LEU A 456 -3.28 4.60 20.41
N THR A 457 -3.40 5.91 20.27
CA THR A 457 -2.89 6.87 21.24
C THR A 457 -3.77 8.12 21.33
N ARG A 458 -3.71 8.79 22.48
CA ARG A 458 -4.32 10.10 22.71
C ARG A 458 -3.32 11.26 22.60
N ASP A 459 -2.06 10.95 22.32
CA ASP A 459 -0.99 11.93 22.11
C ASP A 459 -0.57 11.97 20.64
N LEU A 460 -0.89 13.08 19.96
CA LEU A 460 -0.57 13.27 18.55
C LEU A 460 0.94 13.38 18.28
N ASP A 461 1.68 13.98 19.21
CA ASP A 461 3.13 14.16 19.05
C ASP A 461 3.85 12.83 19.27
N GLU A 462 3.35 11.99 20.18
CA GLU A 462 3.82 10.61 20.36
C GLU A 462 3.61 9.81 19.07
N ALA A 463 2.40 9.86 18.46
CA ALA A 463 2.10 9.20 17.21
C ALA A 463 3.05 9.63 16.07
N LYS A 464 3.26 10.94 15.92
CA LYS A 464 4.17 11.48 14.90
C LYS A 464 5.62 11.06 15.15
N ARG A 465 6.06 11.04 16.39
CA ARG A 465 7.40 10.63 16.80
C ARG A 465 7.64 9.15 16.53
N PHE A 466 6.67 8.30 16.90
CA PHE A 466 6.69 6.87 16.61
C PHE A 466 6.86 6.58 15.11
N ILE A 467 6.01 7.16 14.26
CA ILE A 467 6.04 6.92 12.82
C ILE A 467 7.38 7.38 12.20
N ARG A 468 7.91 8.53 12.62
CA ARG A 468 9.21 8.99 12.12
C ARG A 468 10.35 8.06 12.51
N LEU A 469 10.34 7.52 13.72
CA LEU A 469 11.34 6.56 14.17
C LEU A 469 11.21 5.21 13.46
N LEU A 470 9.97 4.72 13.27
CA LEU A 470 9.69 3.47 12.59
C LEU A 470 10.31 3.43 11.18
N TYR A 471 10.27 4.55 10.47
CA TYR A 471 10.78 4.66 9.10
C TYR A 471 12.09 5.47 8.99
N THR A 472 12.83 5.57 10.09
CA THR A 472 14.16 6.21 10.06
C THR A 472 15.08 5.40 9.14
N GLY A 473 15.72 6.08 8.17
CA GLY A 473 16.59 5.41 7.20
C GLY A 473 15.87 4.78 6.00
N GLU A 474 14.53 4.86 5.94
CA GLU A 474 13.71 4.25 4.88
C GLU A 474 13.09 5.30 3.93
N PRO A 475 13.85 5.89 3.00
CA PRO A 475 13.38 7.01 2.18
C PRO A 475 12.26 6.65 1.20
N GLY A 476 12.09 5.36 0.88
CA GLY A 476 11.03 4.88 -0.01
C GLY A 476 9.66 4.75 0.65
N LYS A 477 9.60 4.71 1.99
CA LYS A 477 8.37 4.55 2.75
C LYS A 477 7.53 5.82 2.78
N ARG A 478 6.21 5.64 2.72
CA ARG A 478 5.21 6.71 2.72
C ARG A 478 4.33 6.61 3.95
N TYR A 479 4.17 7.73 4.64
CA TYR A 479 3.24 7.86 5.75
C TYR A 479 2.62 9.25 5.77
N GLY A 480 1.44 9.39 6.36
CA GLY A 480 0.73 10.66 6.32
C GLY A 480 -0.46 10.71 7.26
N ILE A 481 -0.96 11.92 7.52
CA ILE A 481 -2.13 12.15 8.36
C ILE A 481 -3.39 12.06 7.50
N LEU A 482 -4.31 11.19 7.93
CA LEU A 482 -5.62 11.01 7.31
C LEU A 482 -6.73 11.37 8.31
N ALA A 483 -7.77 12.06 7.84
CA ALA A 483 -8.90 12.43 8.68
C ALA A 483 -10.20 12.53 7.89
N SER A 484 -11.35 12.39 8.57
CA SER A 484 -12.65 12.62 7.94
C SER A 484 -12.86 14.09 7.56
N SER A 485 -13.30 14.33 6.33
CA SER A 485 -13.62 15.69 5.83
C SER A 485 -14.79 16.37 6.56
N LYS A 486 -15.55 15.62 7.33
CA LYS A 486 -16.77 16.11 8.01
C LYS A 486 -16.56 16.40 9.49
N ASP A 487 -15.45 16.00 10.05
CA ASP A 487 -15.16 16.37 11.43
C ASP A 487 -14.79 17.86 11.54
N THR A 488 -15.29 18.47 12.58
CA THR A 488 -15.07 19.91 12.89
C THR A 488 -14.31 20.12 14.20
N SER A 489 -13.91 19.05 14.87
CA SER A 489 -13.22 19.12 16.17
C SER A 489 -11.71 19.01 16.05
N LEU A 490 -11.22 18.34 15.02
CA LEU A 490 -9.80 18.06 14.80
C LEU A 490 -8.91 19.30 14.57
N PRO A 491 -9.42 20.43 13.99
CA PRO A 491 -8.60 21.63 13.82
C PRO A 491 -8.00 22.19 15.11
N LYS A 492 -8.63 21.99 16.29
CA LYS A 492 -8.04 22.42 17.58
C LYS A 492 -6.78 21.65 17.98
N TYR A 493 -6.52 20.50 17.34
CA TYR A 493 -5.31 19.70 17.50
C TYR A 493 -4.30 19.92 16.37
N GLY A 494 -4.49 20.95 15.54
CA GLY A 494 -3.64 21.24 14.40
C GLY A 494 -3.87 20.31 13.18
N ILE A 495 -4.98 19.55 13.17
CA ILE A 495 -5.34 18.63 12.08
C ILE A 495 -6.36 19.35 11.20
N LEU A 496 -5.85 20.04 10.17
CA LEU A 496 -6.63 20.93 9.30
C LEU A 496 -7.29 20.12 8.16
N ASN A 497 -8.41 19.46 8.48
CA ASN A 497 -9.17 18.59 7.58
C ASN A 497 -10.29 19.32 6.81
N GLY A 498 -10.42 20.64 6.95
CA GLY A 498 -11.43 21.44 6.30
C GLY A 498 -11.23 21.56 4.79
N PHE A 499 -12.33 21.81 4.05
CA PHE A 499 -12.29 21.91 2.59
C PHE A 499 -11.29 22.95 2.07
N GLN A 500 -11.18 24.12 2.73
CA GLN A 500 -10.26 25.18 2.31
C GLN A 500 -8.80 24.77 2.44
N ASP A 501 -8.46 24.02 3.48
CA ASP A 501 -7.11 23.55 3.77
C ASP A 501 -6.73 22.41 2.85
N THR A 502 -7.58 21.39 2.74
CA THR A 502 -7.34 20.21 1.92
C THR A 502 -7.36 20.49 0.42
N ASN A 503 -8.11 21.51 -0.04
CA ASN A 503 -8.12 21.92 -1.45
C ASN A 503 -6.81 22.59 -1.91
N ARG A 504 -5.93 23.00 -1.00
CA ARG A 504 -4.61 23.57 -1.30
C ARG A 504 -3.54 22.50 -1.51
N ILE A 505 -3.82 21.28 -1.08
CA ILE A 505 -2.86 20.17 -1.15
C ILE A 505 -2.55 19.85 -2.60
N LYS A 506 -1.26 19.77 -2.90
CA LYS A 506 -0.75 19.26 -4.18
C LYS A 506 -0.52 17.76 -4.02
N TYR A 507 -1.51 16.94 -4.38
CA TYR A 507 -1.48 15.50 -4.15
C TYR A 507 -0.27 14.81 -4.77
N ALA A 508 0.19 15.27 -5.92
CA ALA A 508 1.43 14.79 -6.53
C ALA A 508 2.64 14.97 -5.61
N ARG A 509 2.80 16.15 -4.99
CA ARG A 509 3.88 16.41 -4.02
C ARG A 509 3.67 15.62 -2.74
N TRP A 510 2.44 15.60 -2.24
CA TRP A 510 2.09 14.89 -1.01
C TRP A 510 2.51 13.42 -1.09
N TYR A 511 2.26 12.77 -2.21
CA TYR A 511 2.56 11.35 -2.37
C TYR A 511 3.98 11.06 -2.89
N ASN A 512 4.50 11.85 -3.84
CA ASN A 512 5.76 11.52 -4.53
C ASN A 512 7.00 12.15 -3.90
N ASN A 513 6.88 13.30 -3.18
CA ASN A 513 8.03 14.00 -2.60
C ASN A 513 8.63 13.23 -1.44
N GLN A 514 9.94 13.39 -1.24
CA GLN A 514 10.69 12.76 -0.16
C GLN A 514 10.48 13.47 1.18
N THR A 515 10.86 12.81 2.27
CA THR A 515 10.87 13.39 3.62
C THR A 515 11.73 14.67 3.63
N GLY A 516 11.19 15.75 4.17
CA GLY A 516 11.83 17.08 4.21
C GLY A 516 11.56 17.95 3.00
N GLU A 517 11.08 17.42 1.88
CA GLU A 517 10.66 18.23 0.74
C GLU A 517 9.29 18.87 1.00
N GLU A 518 9.06 20.04 0.39
CA GLU A 518 7.80 20.80 0.54
C GLU A 518 6.59 19.96 0.11
N GLY A 519 5.58 19.87 0.98
CA GLY A 519 4.32 19.20 0.71
C GLY A 519 4.38 17.68 0.76
N SER A 520 5.50 17.08 1.19
CA SER A 520 5.60 15.63 1.40
C SER A 520 4.68 15.16 2.53
N SER A 521 4.00 14.03 2.33
CA SER A 521 3.18 13.38 3.36
C SER A 521 4.00 13.03 4.62
N ASN A 522 5.27 12.65 4.42
CA ASN A 522 6.20 12.26 5.47
C ASN A 522 6.56 13.40 6.42
N ASN A 523 6.30 14.65 6.06
CA ASN A 523 6.47 15.77 6.97
C ASN A 523 5.42 15.78 8.09
N LEU A 524 4.30 15.03 7.94
CA LEU A 524 3.18 14.96 8.88
C LEU A 524 2.60 16.36 9.23
N GLN A 525 2.46 17.21 8.20
CA GLN A 525 1.93 18.57 8.29
C GLN A 525 0.58 18.67 7.60
N ASP A 526 0.49 18.19 6.35
CA ASP A 526 -0.72 18.21 5.56
C ASP A 526 -1.63 17.03 5.89
N VAL A 527 -2.93 17.31 5.96
CA VAL A 527 -3.97 16.32 6.28
C VAL A 527 -4.77 15.99 5.04
N VAL A 528 -4.84 14.72 4.68
CA VAL A 528 -5.62 14.25 3.54
C VAL A 528 -6.89 13.58 4.02
N THR A 529 -8.01 13.86 3.36
CA THR A 529 -9.31 13.27 3.70
C THR A 529 -9.60 12.01 2.89
N GLU A 530 -10.72 11.33 3.21
CA GLU A 530 -11.20 10.17 2.47
C GLU A 530 -11.26 10.40 0.95
N PHE A 531 -11.54 11.64 0.52
CA PHE A 531 -11.56 11.99 -0.90
C PHE A 531 -10.15 12.11 -1.51
N GLY A 532 -9.19 12.52 -0.71
CA GLY A 532 -7.81 12.72 -1.16
C GLY A 532 -6.96 11.45 -1.15
N CYS A 533 -7.22 10.53 -0.22
CA CYS A 533 -6.45 9.28 -0.09
C CYS A 533 -7.08 8.09 -0.82
N GLN A 534 -8.26 8.26 -1.41
CA GLN A 534 -8.90 7.16 -2.11
C GLN A 534 -8.05 6.67 -3.30
N GLY A 535 -7.91 5.36 -3.43
CA GLY A 535 -7.02 4.76 -4.44
C GLY A 535 -5.52 4.94 -4.20
N LEU A 536 -5.12 5.72 -3.17
CA LEU A 536 -3.74 5.84 -2.73
C LEU A 536 -3.53 5.01 -1.45
N GLU A 537 -2.37 4.42 -1.33
CA GLU A 537 -1.94 3.64 -0.16
C GLU A 537 -0.66 4.25 0.40
N VAL A 538 -0.54 4.23 1.71
CA VAL A 538 0.69 4.61 2.43
C VAL A 538 1.17 3.43 3.26
N ASP A 539 2.44 3.40 3.61
CA ASP A 539 2.97 2.32 4.44
C ASP A 539 2.42 2.42 5.87
N CYS A 540 2.30 3.64 6.41
CA CYS A 540 1.62 3.87 7.69
C CYS A 540 0.68 5.09 7.61
N ALA A 541 -0.59 4.90 7.89
CA ALA A 541 -1.53 6.00 8.06
C ALA A 541 -1.63 6.42 9.53
N LEU A 542 -1.44 7.71 9.80
CA LEU A 542 -1.85 8.33 11.05
C LEU A 542 -3.30 8.80 10.90
N ILE A 543 -4.22 8.01 11.42
CA ILE A 543 -5.66 8.28 11.29
C ILE A 543 -6.10 9.12 12.48
N ALA A 544 -6.49 10.36 12.23
CA ALA A 544 -7.09 11.20 13.25
C ALA A 544 -8.59 10.94 13.32
N TRP A 545 -9.04 10.32 14.39
CA TRP A 545 -10.44 9.97 14.59
C TRP A 545 -11.24 11.18 15.04
N GLY A 546 -12.28 11.51 14.30
CA GLY A 546 -13.14 12.66 14.57
C GLY A 546 -14.40 12.33 15.36
N ASN A 547 -15.11 13.36 15.78
CA ASN A 547 -16.41 13.25 16.48
C ASN A 547 -17.61 13.11 15.53
N ASP A 548 -17.34 12.97 14.24
CA ASP A 548 -18.38 12.78 13.22
C ASP A 548 -18.82 11.33 13.07
N LEU A 549 -18.03 10.38 13.61
CA LEU A 549 -18.38 8.98 13.84
C LEU A 549 -17.90 8.58 15.25
N PHE A 550 -18.79 8.27 16.14
CA PHE A 550 -18.46 7.93 17.52
C PHE A 550 -19.24 6.71 18.03
N TRP A 551 -18.70 6.03 19.01
CA TRP A 551 -19.35 4.90 19.68
C TRP A 551 -20.15 5.39 20.89
N ASP A 552 -21.45 5.05 20.96
CA ASP A 552 -22.33 5.46 22.07
C ASP A 552 -22.36 4.47 23.24
N GLY A 553 -21.56 3.42 23.17
CA GLY A 553 -21.53 2.31 24.12
C GLY A 553 -22.20 1.05 23.59
N ASN A 554 -22.97 1.14 22.50
CA ASN A 554 -23.70 0.00 21.92
C ASN A 554 -23.51 -0.09 20.39
N ASP A 555 -23.51 1.04 19.66
CA ASP A 555 -23.34 1.08 18.21
C ASP A 555 -22.67 2.37 17.77
N TRP A 556 -22.23 2.40 16.51
CA TRP A 556 -21.69 3.60 15.87
C TRP A 556 -22.79 4.61 15.59
N GLN A 557 -22.58 5.84 16.03
CA GLN A 557 -23.44 6.97 15.82
C GLN A 557 -22.72 8.05 15.02
N MET A 558 -23.49 8.86 14.30
CA MET A 558 -22.94 10.04 13.61
C MET A 558 -23.49 11.33 14.19
N ARG A 559 -22.68 12.38 14.19
CA ARG A 559 -23.16 13.72 14.51
C ARG A 559 -24.13 14.16 13.42
N LYS A 560 -25.32 14.61 13.82
CA LYS A 560 -26.34 15.15 12.88
C LYS A 560 -25.77 16.38 12.17
N LEU A 561 -25.56 16.26 10.87
CA LEU A 561 -25.23 17.36 9.98
C LEU A 561 -26.50 17.77 9.23
N ARG A 562 -26.59 19.03 8.81
CA ARG A 562 -27.63 19.46 7.86
C ARG A 562 -27.05 19.30 6.44
N PRO A 563 -27.32 18.20 5.74
CA PRO A 563 -26.81 18.00 4.40
C PRO A 563 -27.49 18.94 3.42
N LYS A 564 -26.77 19.37 2.39
CA LYS A 564 -27.36 20.16 1.28
C LYS A 564 -28.28 19.31 0.40
N PHE A 565 -28.12 17.99 0.43
CA PHE A 565 -28.89 17.01 -0.35
C PHE A 565 -29.50 15.97 0.57
N LYS A 566 -30.64 15.42 0.19
CA LYS A 566 -31.25 14.27 0.89
C LYS A 566 -30.35 13.06 0.71
N GLN A 567 -29.85 12.51 1.79
CA GLN A 567 -29.05 11.28 1.80
C GLN A 567 -29.95 10.12 2.23
N HIS A 568 -29.87 9.00 1.52
CA HIS A 568 -30.66 7.80 1.85
C HIS A 568 -30.13 7.13 3.11
N ASP A 569 -28.81 6.96 3.23
CA ASP A 569 -28.14 6.40 4.42
C ASP A 569 -26.93 7.25 4.85
N PRO A 570 -27.15 8.32 5.63
CA PRO A 570 -26.05 9.18 6.08
C PRO A 570 -25.04 8.46 6.98
N LEU A 571 -25.45 7.50 7.82
CA LEU A 571 -24.57 6.75 8.70
C LEU A 571 -23.71 5.77 7.89
N GLY A 572 -24.30 5.07 6.93
CA GLY A 572 -23.57 4.19 6.03
C GLY A 572 -22.49 4.94 5.23
N LEU A 573 -22.83 6.12 4.68
CA LEU A 573 -21.85 6.99 4.01
C LEU A 573 -20.71 7.42 4.96
N ARG A 574 -21.01 7.67 6.23
CA ARG A 574 -20.00 8.00 7.24
C ARG A 574 -19.11 6.81 7.55
N LYS A 575 -19.70 5.64 7.81
CA LYS A 575 -18.97 4.37 7.98
C LYS A 575 -18.07 4.08 6.77
N ASN A 576 -18.54 4.31 5.55
CA ASN A 576 -17.73 4.13 4.33
C ASN A 576 -16.56 5.12 4.24
N SER A 577 -16.71 6.38 4.69
CA SER A 577 -15.59 7.33 4.79
C SER A 577 -14.50 6.78 5.70
N TYR A 578 -14.85 6.27 6.88
CA TYR A 578 -13.87 5.63 7.79
C TYR A 578 -13.32 4.31 7.23
N ARG A 579 -14.12 3.53 6.50
CA ARG A 579 -13.61 2.35 5.79
C ARG A 579 -12.49 2.73 4.82
N VAL A 580 -12.65 3.82 4.06
CA VAL A 580 -11.59 4.31 3.18
C VAL A 580 -10.34 4.67 3.97
N LEU A 581 -10.46 5.46 5.06
CA LEU A 581 -9.31 5.88 5.87
C LEU A 581 -8.57 4.68 6.49
N LEU A 582 -9.31 3.76 7.13
CA LEU A 582 -8.78 2.60 7.85
C LEU A 582 -8.12 1.55 6.94
N THR A 583 -8.38 1.59 5.63
CA THR A 583 -7.82 0.63 4.66
C THR A 583 -6.67 1.20 3.84
N ARG A 584 -6.08 2.33 4.22
CA ARG A 584 -4.99 2.96 3.45
C ARG A 584 -3.61 2.50 3.83
N SER A 585 -3.44 1.91 5.02
CA SER A 585 -2.15 1.42 5.51
C SER A 585 -1.76 0.07 4.91
N ARG A 586 -0.48 -0.11 4.61
CA ARG A 586 0.10 -1.36 4.12
C ARG A 586 0.87 -2.14 5.18
N ASP A 587 1.61 -1.44 6.04
CA ASP A 587 2.47 -2.05 7.05
C ASP A 587 1.89 -1.92 8.45
N GLU A 588 1.51 -0.71 8.84
CA GLU A 588 0.99 -0.40 10.18
C GLU A 588 -0.01 0.75 10.14
N MET A 589 -0.77 0.91 11.21
CA MET A 589 -1.74 1.98 11.38
C MET A 589 -1.62 2.57 12.79
N VAL A 590 -1.62 3.89 12.89
CA VAL A 590 -1.74 4.60 14.15
C VAL A 590 -3.04 5.39 14.18
N ILE A 591 -3.88 5.14 15.16
CA ILE A 591 -5.14 5.86 15.38
C ILE A 591 -4.91 6.86 16.51
N PHE A 592 -5.00 8.14 16.18
CA PHE A 592 -5.02 9.21 17.16
C PHE A 592 -6.46 9.51 17.54
N ILE A 593 -6.78 9.47 18.83
CA ILE A 593 -8.07 9.86 19.40
C ILE A 593 -7.86 11.10 20.25
N PRO A 594 -8.60 12.21 20.01
CA PRO A 594 -8.46 13.41 20.82
C PRO A 594 -8.65 13.16 22.33
N PRO A 595 -7.85 13.80 23.21
CA PRO A 595 -7.88 13.58 24.65
C PRO A 595 -9.07 14.31 25.33
N GLU A 596 -10.28 14.00 24.91
CA GLU A 596 -11.53 14.53 25.48
C GLU A 596 -12.44 13.37 25.90
N GLU A 597 -13.14 13.48 27.02
CA GLU A 597 -14.04 12.44 27.60
C GLU A 597 -15.08 11.91 26.59
N ARG A 598 -15.56 12.75 25.69
CA ARG A 598 -16.55 12.34 24.68
C ARG A 598 -16.03 11.28 23.70
N PHE A 599 -14.73 11.04 23.65
CA PHE A 599 -14.11 10.00 22.83
C PHE A 599 -13.80 8.72 23.60
N ASP A 600 -14.00 8.68 24.93
CA ASP A 600 -13.64 7.53 25.76
C ASP A 600 -14.36 6.25 25.33
N SER A 601 -15.66 6.33 25.02
CA SER A 601 -16.42 5.19 24.52
C SER A 601 -15.90 4.70 23.16
N THR A 602 -15.45 5.60 22.28
CA THR A 602 -14.87 5.26 20.98
C THR A 602 -13.51 4.60 21.16
N GLU A 603 -12.67 5.11 22.07
CA GLU A 603 -11.41 4.48 22.44
C GLU A 603 -11.62 3.05 22.95
N MET A 604 -12.55 2.88 23.91
CA MET A 604 -12.88 1.56 24.47
C MET A 604 -13.37 0.59 23.40
N ALA A 605 -14.17 1.07 22.44
CA ALA A 605 -14.64 0.25 21.32
C ALA A 605 -13.49 -0.21 20.43
N LEU A 606 -12.57 0.67 20.08
CA LEU A 606 -11.41 0.31 19.25
C LEU A 606 -10.43 -0.62 19.99
N LEU A 607 -10.22 -0.43 21.28
CA LEU A 607 -9.45 -1.36 22.12
C LEU A 607 -10.13 -2.73 22.20
N ALA A 608 -11.45 -2.77 22.39
CA ALA A 608 -12.24 -4.01 22.39
C ALA A 608 -12.21 -4.70 21.02
N ALA A 609 -12.03 -3.95 19.93
CA ALA A 609 -11.83 -4.47 18.59
C ALA A 609 -10.39 -4.97 18.32
N GLY A 610 -9.48 -4.88 19.30
CA GLY A 610 -8.13 -5.40 19.23
C GLY A 610 -7.06 -4.40 18.84
N ALA A 611 -7.36 -3.09 18.71
CA ALA A 611 -6.33 -2.08 18.65
C ALA A 611 -5.54 -2.05 19.97
N ARG A 612 -4.25 -1.70 19.91
CA ARG A 612 -3.37 -1.70 21.09
C ARG A 612 -2.92 -0.28 21.41
N VAL A 613 -2.88 0.06 22.69
CA VAL A 613 -2.32 1.34 23.12
C VAL A 613 -0.87 1.43 22.65
N LEU A 614 -0.53 2.53 22.00
CA LEU A 614 0.84 2.82 21.60
C LEU A 614 1.67 3.09 22.86
N GLN A 615 2.50 2.13 23.21
CA GLN A 615 3.50 2.29 24.29
C GLN A 615 4.83 2.61 23.61
N PHE A 616 5.14 3.89 23.49
CA PHE A 616 6.34 4.33 22.78
C PHE A 616 7.62 3.93 23.51
N GLU A 617 7.71 4.21 24.81
CA GLU A 617 8.81 3.75 25.68
C GLU A 617 8.40 2.42 26.31
N LEU A 618 9.13 1.37 26.03
CA LEU A 618 8.93 0.07 26.66
C LEU A 618 9.77 0.04 27.96
N GLN A 619 9.12 -0.30 29.05
CA GLN A 619 9.85 -0.61 30.28
C GLN A 619 10.62 -1.90 30.03
N ALA A 620 11.95 -1.86 30.07
CA ALA A 620 12.73 -3.10 30.17
C ALA A 620 12.25 -3.83 31.45
N VAL A 621 11.75 -5.02 31.28
CA VAL A 621 11.50 -5.89 32.44
C VAL A 621 12.90 -6.24 32.97
N ILE A 622 13.26 -5.59 34.07
CA ILE A 622 14.53 -5.82 34.80
C ILE A 622 14.47 -7.18 35.47
#